data_f11bfaf52ff0a7770f028c9848a42c62
#
_entry.id   f11bfaf52ff0a7770f028c9848a42c62
#
_cell.length_a   1.000
_cell.length_b   1.000
_cell.length_c   1.000
_cell.angle_alpha   90.00
_cell.angle_beta   90.00
_cell.angle_gamma   90.00
#
_symmetry.space_group_name_H-M   'P 1'
#
loop_
_entity.id
_entity.type
_entity.pdbx_description
1 polymer ?
#
loop_
_entity_poly.entity_id
_entity_poly.type
_entity_poly.pdbx_seq_one_letter_code
_entity_poly.pdbx_strand_id
1 'polypeptide(L)'
;MCVFHMGVKFKDIVNPEPINFKDLEGKTVALDAANIIYQFLSIIRQADGTPLMDHQGKVTSHFSGILYRTTSLIEKGMKPFYVFDGAPSVLKKSTQLKRSEIKEESRKKWKEAMENGDIQEARKYASRTSRMSTDIIQGSKQLLEFMGIPYIQANGEGEAQASYMVDKGDAWCVGSQDYDCILFGATRMVKNLTITGGKTDLELIRLEKVLSDLQISRKQLVDVAILVGTDFNEGIKGIGAKKGLNLIKQHGDVFKVLNEMDVEMEVDPQELRDLFFEHNFVSEYELKWRNPDLEGAIEFLAGEHDFSEDRVINALNKLKKLDTSQSSLEKWF
;
A
#
# COMPACT_ATOMS: atom_id res chain seq x y z
N MET A 1 9.51 11.03 11.83
CA MET A 1 8.18 10.43 11.59
C MET A 1 8.41 8.96 11.26
N CYS A 2 8.28 8.05 12.25
CA CYS A 2 8.45 6.60 12.02
C CYS A 2 7.16 6.05 11.44
N VAL A 3 7.05 6.01 10.12
CA VAL A 3 6.06 5.18 9.44
C VAL A 3 6.50 3.74 9.64
N PHE A 4 5.62 2.89 10.17
CA PHE A 4 5.85 1.46 10.20
C PHE A 4 6.08 1.00 8.76
N HIS A 5 7.30 0.62 8.43
CA HIS A 5 7.58 -0.03 7.16
C HIS A 5 6.99 -1.45 7.24
N MET A 6 5.94 -1.68 6.49
CA MET A 6 5.55 -3.02 6.08
C MET A 6 6.47 -3.37 4.90
N GLY A 7 6.90 -4.65 4.81
CA GLY A 7 7.75 -5.13 3.72
C GLY A 7 9.26 -4.87 3.87
N VAL A 8 9.97 -5.16 2.80
CA VAL A 8 11.44 -5.17 2.78
C VAL A 8 12.06 -3.77 2.86
N LYS A 9 13.19 -3.65 3.55
CA LYS A 9 13.89 -2.38 3.77
C LYS A 9 14.96 -2.12 2.70
N PHE A 10 14.56 -1.69 1.52
CA PHE A 10 15.46 -1.43 0.38
C PHE A 10 15.87 0.03 0.19
N LYS A 11 15.46 0.93 1.08
CA LYS A 11 15.77 2.36 0.96
C LYS A 11 17.26 2.66 0.75
N ASP A 12 18.17 1.83 1.29
CA ASP A 12 19.61 2.05 1.22
C ASP A 12 20.27 1.58 -0.07
N ILE A 13 19.54 0.84 -0.92
CA ILE A 13 20.04 0.27 -2.18
C ILE A 13 19.21 0.67 -3.40
N VAL A 14 17.99 1.13 -3.22
CA VAL A 14 17.10 1.60 -4.31
C VAL A 14 17.14 3.11 -4.36
N ASN A 15 17.45 3.65 -5.54
CA ASN A 15 17.47 5.09 -5.81
C ASN A 15 16.22 5.47 -6.62
N PRO A 16 15.17 6.05 -5.99
CA PRO A 16 13.99 6.47 -6.72
C PRO A 16 14.26 7.70 -7.58
N GLU A 17 13.50 7.86 -8.65
CA GLU A 17 13.50 9.04 -9.50
C GLU A 17 12.42 10.02 -9.00
N PRO A 18 12.73 11.31 -8.80
CA PRO A 18 11.71 12.28 -8.47
C PRO A 18 10.81 12.51 -9.69
N ILE A 19 9.51 12.49 -9.48
CA ILE A 19 8.50 12.82 -10.49
C ILE A 19 7.45 13.76 -9.89
N ASN A 20 6.62 14.32 -10.74
CA ASN A 20 5.51 15.17 -10.32
C ASN A 20 4.16 14.61 -10.80
N PHE A 21 3.07 15.19 -10.30
CA PHE A 21 1.72 14.72 -10.64
C PHE A 21 1.37 14.86 -12.13
N LYS A 22 1.98 15.79 -12.87
CA LYS A 22 1.76 15.95 -14.31
C LYS A 22 2.28 14.76 -15.10
N ASP A 23 3.35 14.11 -14.61
CA ASP A 23 3.91 12.91 -15.25
C ASP A 23 2.96 11.70 -15.17
N LEU A 24 1.95 11.79 -14.28
CA LEU A 24 0.94 10.76 -14.05
C LEU A 24 -0.43 11.12 -14.67
N GLU A 25 -0.56 12.25 -15.34
CA GLU A 25 -1.81 12.65 -16.01
C GLU A 25 -2.19 11.63 -17.07
N GLY A 26 -3.46 11.23 -17.10
CA GLY A 26 -4.00 10.19 -17.98
C GLY A 26 -3.59 8.76 -17.61
N LYS A 27 -2.75 8.55 -16.60
CA LYS A 27 -2.27 7.21 -16.24
C LYS A 27 -3.25 6.47 -15.32
N THR A 28 -3.37 5.17 -15.58
CA THR A 28 -4.07 4.22 -14.69
C THR A 28 -3.12 3.79 -13.59
N VAL A 29 -3.58 3.86 -12.33
CA VAL A 29 -2.74 3.59 -11.14
C VAL A 29 -3.41 2.51 -10.30
N ALA A 30 -2.72 1.38 -10.10
CA ALA A 30 -3.14 0.32 -9.19
C ALA A 30 -2.73 0.69 -7.76
N LEU A 31 -3.70 1.02 -6.92
CA LEU A 31 -3.47 1.39 -5.53
C LEU A 31 -3.53 0.14 -4.65
N ASP A 32 -2.47 -0.15 -3.93
CA ASP A 32 -2.45 -1.17 -2.89
C ASP A 32 -3.39 -0.74 -1.76
N ALA A 33 -4.56 -1.39 -1.67
CA ALA A 33 -5.61 -1.01 -0.73
C ALA A 33 -5.17 -1.17 0.73
N ALA A 34 -4.47 -2.26 1.05
CA ALA A 34 -4.05 -2.55 2.41
C ALA A 34 -3.05 -1.50 2.91
N ASN A 35 -2.03 -1.19 2.12
CA ASN A 35 -1.01 -0.20 2.43
C ASN A 35 -1.62 1.21 2.58
N ILE A 36 -2.46 1.62 1.63
CA ILE A 36 -3.06 2.97 1.60
C ILE A 36 -4.08 3.16 2.72
N ILE A 37 -4.98 2.20 2.96
CA ILE A 37 -5.96 2.29 4.04
C ILE A 37 -5.26 2.30 5.39
N TYR A 38 -4.23 1.44 5.58
CA TYR A 38 -3.42 1.46 6.79
C TYR A 38 -2.73 2.81 7.00
N GLN A 39 -2.22 3.41 5.94
CA GLN A 39 -1.64 4.76 5.98
C GLN A 39 -2.68 5.79 6.43
N PHE A 40 -3.91 5.75 5.91
CA PHE A 40 -4.98 6.67 6.34
C PHE A 40 -5.32 6.49 7.82
N LEU A 41 -5.49 5.25 8.28
CA LEU A 41 -5.74 4.95 9.68
C LEU A 41 -4.62 5.42 10.62
N SER A 42 -3.39 5.48 10.11
CA SER A 42 -2.21 5.87 10.90
C SER A 42 -1.99 7.39 10.92
N ILE A 43 -2.34 8.10 9.85
CA ILE A 43 -2.02 9.52 9.66
C ILE A 43 -3.24 10.41 9.93
N ILE A 44 -4.45 10.00 9.50
CA ILE A 44 -5.66 10.81 9.64
C ILE A 44 -6.23 10.60 11.04
N ARG A 45 -5.82 11.48 11.95
CA ARG A 45 -6.14 11.40 13.38
C ARG A 45 -6.42 12.77 13.95
N GLN A 46 -7.09 12.80 15.11
CA GLN A 46 -7.30 14.01 15.90
C GLN A 46 -5.97 14.53 16.50
N ALA A 47 -6.05 15.69 17.11
CA ALA A 47 -4.86 16.34 17.69
C ALA A 47 -4.21 15.53 18.83
N ASP A 48 -4.98 14.74 19.56
CA ASP A 48 -4.54 13.84 20.64
C ASP A 48 -4.02 12.47 20.15
N GLY A 49 -4.12 12.21 18.85
CA GLY A 49 -3.72 10.94 18.23
C GLY A 49 -4.84 9.91 18.14
N THR A 50 -6.06 10.19 18.62
CA THR A 50 -7.20 9.28 18.41
C THR A 50 -7.60 9.25 16.93
N PRO A 51 -8.04 8.09 16.37
CA PRO A 51 -8.59 8.06 15.03
C PRO A 51 -9.86 8.91 14.94
N LEU A 52 -10.21 9.37 13.75
CA LEU A 52 -11.53 9.95 13.52
C LEU A 52 -12.58 8.86 13.70
N MET A 53 -13.66 9.17 14.38
CA MET A 53 -14.78 8.26 14.68
C MET A 53 -16.10 8.98 14.48
N ASP A 54 -17.15 8.21 14.18
CA ASP A 54 -18.53 8.65 14.22
C ASP A 54 -19.10 8.63 15.66
N HIS A 55 -20.35 9.07 15.82
CA HIS A 55 -21.05 9.09 17.12
C HIS A 55 -21.24 7.69 17.73
N GLN A 56 -21.14 6.62 16.95
CA GLN A 56 -21.20 5.23 17.42
C GLN A 56 -19.81 4.70 17.81
N GLY A 57 -18.74 5.50 17.66
CA GLY A 57 -17.37 5.09 17.94
C GLY A 57 -16.73 4.23 16.86
N LYS A 58 -17.32 4.13 15.67
CA LYS A 58 -16.70 3.46 14.53
C LYS A 58 -15.64 4.36 13.90
N VAL A 59 -14.49 3.78 13.55
CA VAL A 59 -13.39 4.54 12.94
C VAL A 59 -13.73 4.96 11.52
N THR A 60 -13.60 6.27 11.23
CA THR A 60 -13.93 6.88 9.95
C THR A 60 -12.72 7.48 9.21
N SER A 61 -11.51 7.41 9.79
CA SER A 61 -10.27 7.92 9.19
C SER A 61 -10.03 7.41 7.77
N HIS A 62 -10.32 6.13 7.52
CA HIS A 62 -10.15 5.50 6.20
C HIS A 62 -11.12 6.06 5.16
N PHE A 63 -12.39 6.32 5.53
CA PHE A 63 -13.35 6.97 4.64
C PHE A 63 -12.90 8.38 4.24
N SER A 64 -12.43 9.15 5.21
CA SER A 64 -11.87 10.48 4.95
C SER A 64 -10.69 10.39 3.96
N GLY A 65 -9.79 9.41 4.17
CA GLY A 65 -8.66 9.18 3.28
C GLY A 65 -9.09 8.78 1.88
N ILE A 66 -9.95 7.78 1.74
CA ILE A 66 -10.44 7.30 0.44
C ILE A 66 -11.16 8.44 -0.29
N LEU A 67 -12.12 9.10 0.33
CA LEU A 67 -12.90 10.17 -0.31
C LEU A 67 -11.98 11.28 -0.85
N TYR A 68 -11.19 11.89 0.02
CA TYR A 68 -10.46 13.11 -0.36
C TYR A 68 -9.18 12.83 -1.14
N ARG A 69 -8.48 11.72 -0.88
CA ARG A 69 -7.24 11.41 -1.62
C ARG A 69 -7.52 10.88 -3.01
N THR A 70 -8.49 9.95 -3.15
CA THR A 70 -8.88 9.44 -4.45
C THR A 70 -9.41 10.56 -5.34
N THR A 71 -10.27 11.42 -4.80
CA THR A 71 -10.77 12.61 -5.51
C THR A 71 -9.62 13.51 -5.96
N SER A 72 -8.63 13.76 -5.08
CA SER A 72 -7.46 14.59 -5.43
C SER A 72 -6.59 13.96 -6.54
N LEU A 73 -6.43 12.64 -6.57
CA LEU A 73 -5.72 11.95 -7.65
C LEU A 73 -6.44 12.11 -8.99
N ILE A 74 -7.77 11.97 -8.97
CA ILE A 74 -8.61 12.14 -10.16
C ILE A 74 -8.60 13.59 -10.67
N GLU A 75 -8.67 14.57 -9.78
CA GLU A 75 -8.53 15.99 -10.15
C GLU A 75 -7.20 16.29 -10.86
N LYS A 76 -6.15 15.53 -10.56
CA LYS A 76 -4.84 15.61 -11.19
C LYS A 76 -4.74 14.76 -12.47
N GLY A 77 -5.87 14.26 -12.97
CA GLY A 77 -5.97 13.53 -14.24
C GLY A 77 -5.61 12.05 -14.17
N MET A 78 -5.37 11.47 -12.99
CA MET A 78 -5.09 10.04 -12.86
C MET A 78 -6.37 9.20 -12.87
N LYS A 79 -6.25 7.91 -13.21
CA LYS A 79 -7.29 6.90 -13.14
C LYS A 79 -6.95 5.85 -12.09
N PRO A 80 -7.18 6.12 -10.79
CA PRO A 80 -6.88 5.17 -9.72
C PRO A 80 -7.92 4.06 -9.66
N PHE A 81 -7.47 2.86 -9.29
CA PHE A 81 -8.29 1.75 -8.84
C PHE A 81 -7.61 1.05 -7.67
N TYR A 82 -8.36 0.32 -6.86
CA TYR A 82 -7.83 -0.31 -5.66
C TYR A 82 -7.68 -1.81 -5.83
N VAL A 83 -6.63 -2.39 -5.26
CA VAL A 83 -6.41 -3.83 -5.23
C VAL A 83 -6.39 -4.28 -3.77
N PHE A 84 -7.36 -5.11 -3.38
CA PHE A 84 -7.50 -5.64 -2.03
C PHE A 84 -6.88 -7.03 -1.93
N ASP A 85 -6.25 -7.31 -0.77
CA ASP A 85 -5.69 -8.63 -0.47
C ASP A 85 -6.78 -9.70 -0.41
N GLY A 86 -6.44 -10.89 -0.88
CA GLY A 86 -7.22 -12.11 -0.71
C GLY A 86 -6.87 -12.87 0.56
N ALA A 87 -6.87 -14.19 0.47
CA ALA A 87 -6.47 -15.04 1.58
C ALA A 87 -4.96 -14.89 1.87
N PRO A 88 -4.57 -14.58 3.13
CA PRO A 88 -3.16 -14.42 3.46
C PRO A 88 -2.41 -15.74 3.33
N SER A 89 -1.16 -15.67 2.88
CA SER A 89 -0.24 -16.82 2.87
C SER A 89 -0.06 -17.41 4.28
N VAL A 90 0.07 -18.71 4.34
CA VAL A 90 0.33 -19.44 5.60
C VAL A 90 1.63 -18.94 6.27
N LEU A 91 2.63 -18.59 5.47
CA LEU A 91 3.93 -18.09 5.95
C LEU A 91 3.86 -16.69 6.59
N LYS A 92 2.82 -15.91 6.27
CA LYS A 92 2.61 -14.58 6.88
C LYS A 92 2.17 -14.63 8.34
N LYS A 93 1.73 -15.79 8.84
CA LYS A 93 1.15 -15.94 10.18
C LYS A 93 2.14 -15.65 11.31
N SER A 94 3.37 -16.12 11.22
CA SER A 94 4.40 -15.91 12.26
C SER A 94 4.77 -14.44 12.39
N THR A 95 4.97 -13.76 11.28
CA THR A 95 5.27 -12.33 11.22
C THR A 95 4.08 -11.47 11.69
N GLN A 96 2.85 -11.90 11.40
CA GLN A 96 1.63 -11.23 11.87
C GLN A 96 1.46 -11.33 13.38
N LEU A 97 1.79 -12.47 14.01
CA LEU A 97 1.74 -12.63 15.47
C LEU A 97 2.67 -11.64 16.19
N LYS A 98 3.94 -11.56 15.78
CA LYS A 98 4.91 -10.61 16.34
C LYS A 98 4.49 -9.15 16.13
N ARG A 99 3.92 -8.82 14.97
CA ARG A 99 3.35 -7.48 14.70
C ARG A 99 2.17 -7.18 15.62
N SER A 100 1.33 -8.19 15.93
CA SER A 100 0.21 -8.04 16.86
C SER A 100 0.68 -7.74 18.28
N GLU A 101 1.74 -8.38 18.74
CA GLU A 101 2.36 -8.12 20.06
C GLU A 101 2.90 -6.70 20.17
N ILE A 102 3.65 -6.23 19.16
CA ILE A 102 4.16 -4.85 19.10
C ILE A 102 3.02 -3.82 19.08
N LYS A 103 1.91 -4.11 18.38
CA LYS A 103 0.73 -3.25 18.37
C LYS A 103 0.06 -3.19 19.74
N GLU A 104 -0.05 -4.30 20.42
CA GLU A 104 -0.66 -4.34 21.74
C GLU A 104 0.21 -3.61 22.80
N GLU A 105 1.52 -3.76 22.74
CA GLU A 105 2.45 -2.98 23.58
C GLU A 105 2.33 -1.48 23.28
N SER A 106 2.28 -1.10 22.00
CA SER A 106 2.09 0.29 21.61
C SER A 106 0.75 0.86 22.08
N ARG A 107 -0.30 0.02 22.12
CA ARG A 107 -1.62 0.41 22.62
C ARG A 107 -1.61 0.67 24.13
N LYS A 108 -0.89 -0.16 24.89
CA LYS A 108 -0.71 0.06 26.35
C LYS A 108 0.00 1.39 26.60
N LYS A 109 1.13 1.62 25.93
CA LYS A 109 1.89 2.87 26.06
C LYS A 109 1.09 4.10 25.62
N TRP A 110 0.26 3.98 24.58
CA TRP A 110 -0.64 5.05 24.16
C TRP A 110 -1.66 5.39 25.25
N LYS A 111 -2.30 4.38 25.87
CA LYS A 111 -3.26 4.60 26.96
C LYS A 111 -2.60 5.25 28.17
N GLU A 112 -1.45 4.77 28.59
CA GLU A 112 -0.67 5.35 29.71
C GLU A 112 -0.31 6.82 29.44
N ALA A 113 0.12 7.14 28.23
CA ALA A 113 0.43 8.52 27.83
C ALA A 113 -0.83 9.41 27.85
N MET A 114 -1.99 8.90 27.40
CA MET A 114 -3.27 9.63 27.45
C MET A 114 -3.72 9.87 28.90
N GLU A 115 -3.62 8.88 29.78
CA GLU A 115 -3.96 9.00 31.21
C GLU A 115 -3.06 10.02 31.93
N ASN A 116 -1.78 10.10 31.52
CA ASN A 116 -0.82 11.07 32.06
C ASN A 116 -0.92 12.46 31.41
N GLY A 117 -1.78 12.66 30.41
CA GLY A 117 -1.92 13.93 29.67
C GLY A 117 -0.75 14.27 28.75
N ASP A 118 0.15 13.30 28.48
CA ASP A 118 1.27 13.48 27.56
C ASP A 118 0.84 13.27 26.11
N ILE A 119 0.30 14.32 25.49
CA ILE A 119 -0.19 14.30 24.12
C ILE A 119 0.93 13.99 23.12
N GLN A 120 2.18 14.37 23.38
CA GLN A 120 3.29 14.11 22.45
C GLN A 120 3.66 12.62 22.45
N GLU A 121 3.76 12.02 23.61
CA GLU A 121 4.03 10.60 23.76
C GLU A 121 2.83 9.77 23.23
N ALA A 122 1.60 10.18 23.52
CA ALA A 122 0.39 9.54 22.99
C ALA A 122 0.39 9.51 21.45
N ARG A 123 0.68 10.61 20.78
CA ARG A 123 0.80 10.68 19.32
C ARG A 123 1.85 9.73 18.72
N LYS A 124 2.98 9.56 19.40
CA LYS A 124 4.07 8.67 18.97
C LYS A 124 3.61 7.21 18.90
N TYR A 125 2.82 6.77 19.87
CA TYR A 125 2.30 5.40 19.90
C TYR A 125 1.01 5.23 19.12
N ALA A 126 0.18 6.26 19.01
CA ALA A 126 -1.12 6.20 18.36
C ALA A 126 -1.06 5.63 16.91
N SER A 127 -0.12 6.09 16.09
CA SER A 127 0.04 5.62 14.71
C SER A 127 0.30 4.12 14.60
N ARG A 128 0.85 3.50 15.65
CA ARG A 128 1.18 2.07 15.71
C ARG A 128 0.03 1.20 16.19
N THR A 129 -1.08 1.79 16.65
CA THR A 129 -2.26 1.06 17.15
C THR A 129 -3.28 0.71 16.07
N SER A 130 -3.09 1.19 14.83
CA SER A 130 -4.01 0.96 13.73
C SER A 130 -4.22 -0.52 13.44
N ARG A 131 -5.49 -0.91 13.27
CA ARG A 131 -5.89 -2.28 12.90
C ARG A 131 -6.78 -2.22 11.67
N MET A 132 -6.54 -3.12 10.73
CA MET A 132 -7.41 -3.37 9.58
C MET A 132 -8.42 -4.44 10.01
N SER A 133 -9.68 -4.05 10.21
CA SER A 133 -10.77 -4.99 10.47
C SER A 133 -11.53 -5.31 9.19
N THR A 134 -12.32 -6.37 9.23
CA THR A 134 -13.22 -6.71 8.12
C THR A 134 -14.18 -5.57 7.81
N ASP A 135 -14.71 -4.88 8.83
CA ASP A 135 -15.62 -3.75 8.66
C ASP A 135 -14.96 -2.59 7.93
N ILE A 136 -13.69 -2.28 8.24
CA ILE A 136 -12.91 -1.25 7.55
C ILE A 136 -12.75 -1.61 6.06
N ILE A 137 -12.44 -2.88 5.76
CA ILE A 137 -12.28 -3.36 4.39
C ILE A 137 -13.62 -3.27 3.63
N GLN A 138 -14.70 -3.77 4.22
CA GLN A 138 -16.02 -3.79 3.57
C GLN A 138 -16.56 -2.36 3.38
N GLY A 139 -16.49 -1.51 4.40
CA GLY A 139 -16.88 -0.11 4.28
C GLY A 139 -16.04 0.65 3.23
N SER A 140 -14.74 0.34 3.13
CA SER A 140 -13.88 0.92 2.09
C SER A 140 -14.35 0.54 0.68
N LYS A 141 -14.70 -0.73 0.46
CA LYS A 141 -15.24 -1.20 -0.83
C LYS A 141 -16.57 -0.56 -1.15
N GLN A 142 -17.47 -0.51 -0.19
CA GLN A 142 -18.77 0.14 -0.34
C GLN A 142 -18.63 1.62 -0.72
N LEU A 143 -17.72 2.35 -0.06
CA LEU A 143 -17.44 3.73 -0.42
C LEU A 143 -16.89 3.87 -1.84
N LEU A 144 -15.97 2.98 -2.26
CA LEU A 144 -15.43 2.97 -3.63
C LEU A 144 -16.52 2.70 -4.66
N GLU A 145 -17.49 1.82 -4.37
CA GLU A 145 -18.67 1.56 -5.21
C GLU A 145 -19.52 2.82 -5.38
N PHE A 146 -19.85 3.52 -4.29
CA PHE A 146 -20.57 4.80 -4.35
C PHE A 146 -19.77 5.88 -5.09
N MET A 147 -18.46 5.88 -4.97
CA MET A 147 -17.60 6.80 -5.71
C MET A 147 -17.44 6.45 -7.19
N GLY A 148 -17.92 5.28 -7.63
CA GLY A 148 -17.76 4.78 -8.99
C GLY A 148 -16.31 4.39 -9.33
N ILE A 149 -15.48 4.08 -8.33
CA ILE A 149 -14.07 3.70 -8.47
C ILE A 149 -13.95 2.18 -8.48
N PRO A 150 -13.36 1.57 -9.53
CA PRO A 150 -13.20 0.13 -9.58
C PRO A 150 -12.21 -0.37 -8.52
N TYR A 151 -12.44 -1.58 -8.06
CA TYR A 151 -11.48 -2.32 -7.23
C TYR A 151 -11.42 -3.79 -7.65
N ILE A 152 -10.29 -4.41 -7.35
CA ILE A 152 -10.03 -5.83 -7.60
C ILE A 152 -9.80 -6.50 -6.26
N GLN A 153 -10.43 -7.66 -6.07
CA GLN A 153 -10.16 -8.56 -4.97
C GLN A 153 -9.15 -9.61 -5.45
N ALA A 154 -7.92 -9.55 -4.96
CA ALA A 154 -6.90 -10.55 -5.27
C ALA A 154 -7.26 -11.92 -4.67
N ASN A 155 -6.72 -13.00 -5.24
CA ASN A 155 -6.80 -14.33 -4.65
C ASN A 155 -5.82 -14.50 -3.47
N GLY A 156 -4.68 -13.82 -3.54
CA GLY A 156 -3.62 -13.78 -2.53
C GLY A 156 -3.22 -12.34 -2.19
N GLU A 157 -1.92 -12.05 -2.26
CA GLU A 157 -1.38 -10.71 -1.94
C GLU A 157 -1.83 -9.67 -2.98
N GLY A 158 -2.40 -8.56 -2.50
CA GLY A 158 -2.85 -7.44 -3.34
C GLY A 158 -1.70 -6.80 -4.10
N GLU A 159 -0.52 -6.70 -3.48
CA GLU A 159 0.71 -6.20 -4.11
C GLU A 159 1.16 -7.06 -5.30
N ALA A 160 1.03 -8.40 -5.19
CA ALA A 160 1.32 -9.32 -6.28
C ALA A 160 0.33 -9.11 -7.44
N GLN A 161 -0.97 -9.03 -7.15
CA GLN A 161 -2.01 -8.76 -8.13
C GLN A 161 -1.82 -7.40 -8.82
N ALA A 162 -1.53 -6.33 -8.05
CA ALA A 162 -1.27 -5.00 -8.59
C ALA A 162 -0.01 -5.00 -9.49
N SER A 163 1.04 -5.73 -9.09
CA SER A 163 2.27 -5.88 -9.87
C SER A 163 2.03 -6.60 -11.20
N TYR A 164 1.25 -7.68 -11.18
CA TYR A 164 0.81 -8.39 -12.39
C TYR A 164 0.05 -7.47 -13.36
N MET A 165 -0.87 -6.64 -12.86
CA MET A 165 -1.64 -5.71 -13.69
C MET A 165 -0.76 -4.62 -14.31
N VAL A 166 0.31 -4.22 -13.63
CA VAL A 166 1.30 -3.27 -14.18
C VAL A 166 2.17 -3.94 -15.25
N ASP A 167 2.62 -5.18 -15.02
CA ASP A 167 3.41 -5.94 -15.98
C ASP A 167 2.60 -6.25 -17.27
N LYS A 168 1.32 -6.60 -17.11
CA LYS A 168 0.38 -6.82 -18.21
C LYS A 168 0.04 -5.53 -18.99
N GLY A 169 0.26 -4.36 -18.40
CA GLY A 169 -0.02 -3.06 -19.02
C GLY A 169 -1.42 -2.49 -18.72
N ASP A 170 -2.24 -3.14 -17.89
CA ASP A 170 -3.56 -2.66 -17.48
C ASP A 170 -3.47 -1.48 -16.52
N ALA A 171 -2.35 -1.38 -15.78
CA ALA A 171 -1.98 -0.21 -14.99
C ALA A 171 -0.60 0.32 -15.41
N TRP A 172 -0.39 1.63 -15.28
CA TRP A 172 0.91 2.23 -15.54
C TRP A 172 1.90 2.02 -14.40
N CYS A 173 1.44 2.07 -13.15
CA CYS A 173 2.27 1.81 -11.96
C CYS A 173 1.44 1.26 -10.80
N VAL A 174 2.14 0.66 -9.83
CA VAL A 174 1.59 0.41 -8.49
C VAL A 174 1.81 1.65 -7.63
N GLY A 175 0.77 2.10 -6.92
CA GLY A 175 0.85 3.11 -5.87
C GLY A 175 0.93 2.45 -4.50
N SER A 176 2.11 2.31 -3.95
CA SER A 176 2.38 1.74 -2.61
C SER A 176 3.61 2.39 -1.97
N GLN A 177 3.77 2.26 -0.65
CA GLN A 177 4.99 2.62 0.07
C GLN A 177 5.96 1.45 0.18
N ASP A 178 5.51 0.24 -0.17
CA ASP A 178 6.21 -1.00 0.06
C ASP A 178 7.03 -1.45 -1.15
N TYR A 179 8.30 -1.80 -0.91
CA TYR A 179 9.18 -2.30 -1.96
C TYR A 179 8.83 -3.72 -2.42
N ASP A 180 7.95 -4.43 -1.71
CA ASP A 180 7.56 -5.79 -2.07
C ASP A 180 6.92 -5.83 -3.47
N CYS A 181 6.28 -4.73 -3.90
CA CYS A 181 5.76 -4.59 -5.26
C CYS A 181 6.82 -4.85 -6.36
N ILE A 182 8.06 -4.39 -6.19
CA ILE A 182 9.13 -4.66 -7.17
C ILE A 182 9.67 -6.09 -7.07
N LEU A 183 9.58 -6.72 -5.90
CA LEU A 183 9.89 -8.14 -5.72
C LEU A 183 8.85 -9.00 -6.47
N PHE A 184 7.56 -8.65 -6.39
CA PHE A 184 6.48 -9.25 -7.16
C PHE A 184 6.54 -8.95 -8.67
N GLY A 185 7.42 -8.04 -9.10
CA GLY A 185 7.71 -7.79 -10.50
C GLY A 185 7.02 -6.57 -11.09
N ALA A 186 6.47 -5.68 -10.28
CA ALA A 186 5.96 -4.40 -10.79
C ALA A 186 7.05 -3.67 -11.58
N THR A 187 6.82 -3.43 -12.87
CA THR A 187 7.77 -2.72 -13.71
C THR A 187 7.93 -1.26 -13.30
N ARG A 188 6.89 -0.67 -12.69
CA ARG A 188 6.86 0.70 -12.16
C ARG A 188 6.08 0.74 -10.85
N MET A 189 6.63 1.43 -9.88
CA MET A 189 6.02 1.71 -8.59
C MET A 189 6.19 3.18 -8.28
N VAL A 190 5.15 3.83 -7.73
CA VAL A 190 5.20 5.23 -7.31
C VAL A 190 4.86 5.33 -5.83
N LYS A 191 5.75 5.96 -5.07
CA LYS A 191 5.57 6.25 -3.64
C LYS A 191 5.00 7.64 -3.44
N ASN A 192 4.45 7.86 -2.26
CA ASN A 192 3.97 9.14 -1.77
C ASN A 192 2.70 9.70 -2.46
N LEU A 193 2.02 8.92 -3.29
CA LEU A 193 0.83 9.35 -4.03
C LEU A 193 -0.29 9.90 -3.13
N THR A 194 -0.46 9.32 -1.95
CA THR A 194 -1.54 9.64 -1.01
C THR A 194 -1.08 10.49 0.17
N ILE A 195 0.19 10.87 0.23
CA ILE A 195 0.72 11.74 1.27
C ILE A 195 0.41 13.20 0.93
N THR A 196 -0.08 13.94 1.92
CA THR A 196 -0.28 15.40 1.81
C THR A 196 0.50 16.10 2.91
N GLY A 197 0.96 17.30 2.61
CA GLY A 197 1.73 18.14 3.55
C GLY A 197 2.88 18.88 2.90
N GLY A 198 2.84 19.06 1.59
CA GLY A 198 3.52 20.15 0.88
C GLY A 198 5.02 20.03 0.62
N LYS A 199 5.71 18.94 0.99
CA LYS A 199 7.16 18.78 0.74
C LYS A 199 7.60 17.34 0.40
N THR A 200 6.68 16.44 0.16
CA THR A 200 7.07 15.07 -0.16
C THR A 200 6.91 14.88 -1.66
N ASP A 201 8.01 14.84 -2.37
CA ASP A 201 8.04 14.57 -3.80
C ASP A 201 7.58 13.15 -4.08
N LEU A 202 6.92 12.96 -5.23
CA LEU A 202 6.60 11.62 -5.70
C LEU A 202 7.91 10.93 -6.10
N GLU A 203 8.01 9.67 -5.76
CA GLU A 203 9.16 8.82 -6.04
C GLU A 203 8.77 7.70 -6.99
N LEU A 204 9.31 7.71 -8.20
CA LEU A 204 9.16 6.63 -9.17
C LEU A 204 10.30 5.63 -9.03
N ILE A 205 9.96 4.36 -8.91
CA ILE A 205 10.88 3.24 -8.92
C ILE A 205 10.59 2.40 -10.16
N ARG A 206 11.61 2.22 -11.00
CA ARG A 206 11.56 1.37 -12.19
C ARG A 206 12.37 0.10 -11.90
N LEU A 207 11.73 -1.06 -11.98
CA LEU A 207 12.39 -2.34 -11.70
C LEU A 207 13.62 -2.54 -12.59
N GLU A 208 13.52 -2.29 -13.88
CA GLU A 208 14.64 -2.41 -14.84
C GLU A 208 15.84 -1.56 -14.41
N LYS A 209 15.60 -0.30 -13.99
CA LYS A 209 16.65 0.59 -13.52
C LYS A 209 17.27 0.08 -12.21
N VAL A 210 16.46 -0.40 -11.26
CA VAL A 210 16.96 -0.98 -10.00
C VAL A 210 17.87 -2.17 -10.30
N LEU A 211 17.44 -3.10 -11.15
CA LEU A 211 18.25 -4.27 -11.50
C LEU A 211 19.54 -3.90 -12.22
N SER A 212 19.49 -2.93 -13.14
CA SER A 212 20.65 -2.41 -13.85
C SER A 212 21.64 -1.70 -12.92
N ASP A 213 21.16 -0.78 -12.07
CA ASP A 213 21.99 -0.04 -11.12
C ASP A 213 22.67 -0.98 -10.11
N LEU A 214 21.95 -1.99 -9.65
CA LEU A 214 22.45 -3.00 -8.74
C LEU A 214 23.25 -4.12 -9.44
N GLN A 215 23.20 -4.23 -10.77
CA GLN A 215 23.85 -5.30 -11.56
C GLN A 215 23.45 -6.70 -11.07
N ILE A 216 22.18 -6.94 -10.83
CA ILE A 216 21.61 -8.22 -10.39
C ILE A 216 20.33 -8.54 -11.16
N SER A 217 19.95 -9.81 -11.18
CA SER A 217 18.66 -10.26 -11.67
C SER A 217 17.55 -10.03 -10.63
N ARG A 218 16.27 -10.08 -11.07
CA ARG A 218 15.13 -10.04 -10.14
C ARG A 218 15.18 -11.19 -9.14
N LYS A 219 15.61 -12.38 -9.55
CA LYS A 219 15.80 -13.53 -8.65
C LYS A 219 16.79 -13.20 -7.53
N GLN A 220 17.91 -12.59 -7.87
CA GLN A 220 18.89 -12.14 -6.88
C GLN A 220 18.37 -11.00 -5.99
N LEU A 221 17.51 -10.10 -6.52
CA LEU A 221 16.87 -9.08 -5.70
C LEU A 221 15.94 -9.71 -4.65
N VAL A 222 15.18 -10.74 -5.02
CA VAL A 222 14.38 -11.55 -4.08
C VAL A 222 15.27 -12.24 -3.05
N ASP A 223 16.42 -12.80 -3.47
CA ASP A 223 17.38 -13.41 -2.55
C ASP A 223 17.94 -12.41 -1.52
N VAL A 224 18.23 -11.17 -1.96
CA VAL A 224 18.59 -10.09 -1.04
C VAL A 224 17.47 -9.82 -0.04
N ALA A 225 16.21 -9.79 -0.51
CA ALA A 225 15.05 -9.57 0.36
C ALA A 225 14.91 -10.70 1.41
N ILE A 226 15.09 -11.95 1.01
CA ILE A 226 15.04 -13.11 1.91
C ILE A 226 16.11 -13.00 3.02
N LEU A 227 17.34 -12.58 2.68
CA LEU A 227 18.39 -12.36 3.68
C LEU A 227 18.09 -11.20 4.64
N VAL A 228 17.45 -10.13 4.15
CA VAL A 228 17.12 -8.92 4.93
C VAL A 228 15.89 -9.14 5.82
N GLY A 229 14.96 -9.98 5.36
CA GLY A 229 13.64 -10.18 5.94
C GLY A 229 12.53 -9.50 5.14
N THR A 230 11.44 -10.21 5.01
CA THR A 230 10.22 -9.81 4.30
C THR A 230 9.01 -9.92 5.21
N ASP A 231 7.82 -9.74 4.68
CA ASP A 231 6.58 -10.04 5.40
C ASP A 231 6.39 -11.54 5.70
N PHE A 232 7.20 -12.40 5.05
CA PHE A 232 7.09 -13.86 5.13
C PHE A 232 8.21 -14.51 5.94
N ASN A 233 9.30 -13.77 6.24
CA ASN A 233 10.42 -14.26 7.04
C ASN A 233 11.15 -13.12 7.77
N GLU A 234 11.87 -13.44 8.85
CA GLU A 234 12.58 -12.44 9.66
C GLU A 234 13.91 -11.98 9.08
N GLY A 235 14.42 -12.70 8.08
CA GLY A 235 15.78 -12.51 7.57
C GLY A 235 16.85 -12.96 8.57
N ILE A 236 18.09 -12.62 8.26
CA ILE A 236 19.25 -12.98 9.09
C ILE A 236 19.68 -11.79 9.92
N LYS A 237 19.78 -11.97 11.23
CA LYS A 237 20.18 -10.90 12.16
C LYS A 237 21.54 -10.29 11.77
N GLY A 238 21.54 -8.96 11.60
CA GLY A 238 22.74 -8.21 11.22
C GLY A 238 23.01 -8.16 9.72
N ILE A 239 22.09 -8.67 8.88
CA ILE A 239 22.12 -8.50 7.42
C ILE A 239 21.06 -7.47 7.04
N GLY A 240 21.50 -6.27 6.66
CA GLY A 240 20.66 -5.26 6.01
C GLY A 240 20.87 -5.27 4.50
N ALA A 241 20.13 -4.42 3.76
CA ALA A 241 20.10 -4.42 2.30
C ALA A 241 21.47 -4.36 1.63
N LYS A 242 22.35 -3.46 2.07
CA LYS A 242 23.72 -3.33 1.50
C LYS A 242 24.56 -4.59 1.70
N LYS A 243 24.53 -5.17 2.92
CA LYS A 243 25.28 -6.39 3.21
C LYS A 243 24.71 -7.58 2.46
N GLY A 244 23.39 -7.72 2.43
CA GLY A 244 22.70 -8.76 1.67
C GLY A 244 23.02 -8.69 0.18
N LEU A 245 22.98 -7.49 -0.41
CA LEU A 245 23.36 -7.28 -1.81
C LEU A 245 24.79 -7.73 -2.10
N ASN A 246 25.74 -7.35 -1.24
CA ASN A 246 27.15 -7.74 -1.42
C ASN A 246 27.33 -9.26 -1.32
N LEU A 247 26.66 -9.91 -0.37
CA LEU A 247 26.70 -11.36 -0.23
C LEU A 247 26.14 -12.07 -1.46
N ILE A 248 25.00 -11.62 -1.97
CA ILE A 248 24.39 -12.21 -3.18
C ILE A 248 25.30 -11.99 -4.41
N LYS A 249 25.92 -10.82 -4.55
CA LYS A 249 26.87 -10.58 -5.64
C LYS A 249 28.10 -11.47 -5.55
N GLN A 250 28.59 -11.73 -4.34
CA GLN A 250 29.80 -12.55 -4.11
C GLN A 250 29.55 -14.04 -4.33
N HIS A 251 28.41 -14.56 -3.81
CA HIS A 251 28.11 -16.00 -3.78
C HIS A 251 27.12 -16.42 -4.87
N GLY A 252 26.36 -15.48 -5.45
CA GLY A 252 25.44 -15.69 -6.56
C GLY A 252 23.98 -15.88 -6.17
N ASP A 253 23.68 -16.60 -5.10
CA ASP A 253 22.32 -16.87 -4.64
C ASP A 253 22.25 -17.08 -3.11
N VAL A 254 21.01 -17.06 -2.56
CA VAL A 254 20.74 -17.19 -1.13
C VAL A 254 21.24 -18.52 -0.55
N PHE A 255 21.13 -19.63 -1.28
CA PHE A 255 21.52 -20.96 -0.77
C PHE A 255 23.04 -21.04 -0.53
N LYS A 256 23.82 -20.49 -1.45
CA LYS A 256 25.29 -20.43 -1.29
C LYS A 256 25.70 -19.52 -0.14
N VAL A 257 24.98 -18.38 0.04
CA VAL A 257 25.22 -17.49 1.19
C VAL A 257 24.94 -18.22 2.50
N LEU A 258 23.81 -18.91 2.61
CA LEU A 258 23.45 -19.66 3.81
C LEU A 258 24.47 -20.77 4.13
N ASN A 259 24.88 -21.52 3.12
CA ASN A 259 25.88 -22.57 3.28
C ASN A 259 27.25 -22.01 3.73
N GLU A 260 27.71 -20.89 3.14
CA GLU A 260 28.97 -20.25 3.52
C GLU A 260 28.95 -19.68 4.94
N MET A 261 27.80 -19.21 5.39
CA MET A 261 27.62 -18.65 6.73
C MET A 261 27.29 -19.70 7.79
N ASP A 262 27.07 -20.94 7.39
CA ASP A 262 26.60 -22.04 8.27
C ASP A 262 25.32 -21.64 9.04
N VAL A 263 24.32 -21.07 8.31
CA VAL A 263 23.05 -20.58 8.89
C VAL A 263 21.89 -21.31 8.25
N GLU A 264 21.00 -21.82 9.09
CA GLU A 264 19.69 -22.34 8.69
C GLU A 264 18.60 -21.28 8.89
N MET A 265 17.60 -21.26 8.00
CA MET A 265 16.41 -20.43 8.09
C MET A 265 15.21 -21.24 8.56
N GLU A 266 14.28 -20.62 9.29
CA GLU A 266 13.02 -21.26 9.73
C GLU A 266 12.13 -21.68 8.55
N VAL A 267 12.17 -20.91 7.47
CA VAL A 267 11.39 -21.14 6.24
C VAL A 267 12.37 -21.43 5.11
N ASP A 268 12.06 -22.45 4.30
CA ASP A 268 12.88 -22.79 3.14
C ASP A 268 12.97 -21.58 2.18
N PRO A 269 14.18 -21.14 1.83
CA PRO A 269 14.38 -20.07 0.87
C PRO A 269 13.70 -20.30 -0.48
N GLN A 270 13.50 -21.56 -0.89
CA GLN A 270 12.76 -21.87 -2.12
C GLN A 270 11.29 -21.56 -1.98
N GLU A 271 10.63 -21.93 -0.88
CA GLU A 271 9.25 -21.57 -0.60
C GLU A 271 9.05 -20.04 -0.57
N LEU A 272 10.05 -19.32 -0.01
CA LEU A 272 10.03 -17.85 -0.01
C LEU A 272 10.20 -17.27 -1.43
N ARG A 273 11.04 -17.87 -2.27
CA ARG A 273 11.14 -17.47 -3.69
C ARG A 273 9.82 -17.70 -4.44
N ASP A 274 9.21 -18.87 -4.24
CA ASP A 274 7.98 -19.26 -4.94
C ASP A 274 6.85 -18.27 -4.63
N LEU A 275 6.80 -17.71 -3.41
CA LEU A 275 5.88 -16.62 -3.05
C LEU A 275 6.03 -15.36 -3.92
N PHE A 276 7.21 -15.08 -4.48
CA PHE A 276 7.44 -13.91 -5.33
C PHE A 276 7.35 -14.22 -6.83
N PHE A 277 7.31 -15.49 -7.22
CA PHE A 277 7.31 -15.89 -8.63
C PHE A 277 6.08 -16.69 -9.04
N GLU A 278 5.47 -17.43 -8.12
CA GLU A 278 4.32 -18.32 -8.41
C GLU A 278 3.05 -17.76 -7.76
N HIS A 279 2.16 -17.20 -8.58
CA HIS A 279 0.93 -16.58 -8.10
C HIS A 279 -0.30 -17.08 -8.84
N ASN A 280 -1.40 -17.23 -8.09
CA ASN A 280 -2.72 -17.41 -8.63
C ASN A 280 -3.40 -16.06 -8.79
N PHE A 281 -3.15 -15.39 -9.92
CA PHE A 281 -3.75 -14.10 -10.21
C PHE A 281 -5.21 -14.19 -10.63
N VAL A 282 -5.97 -13.16 -10.30
CA VAL A 282 -7.25 -12.89 -10.96
C VAL A 282 -6.93 -12.36 -12.34
N SER A 283 -7.24 -13.11 -13.38
CA SER A 283 -6.97 -12.76 -14.78
C SER A 283 -8.15 -12.12 -15.49
N GLU A 284 -9.37 -12.38 -14.99
CA GLU A 284 -10.62 -11.82 -15.52
C GLU A 284 -11.14 -10.75 -14.55
N TYR A 285 -11.10 -9.51 -14.97
CA TYR A 285 -11.59 -8.35 -14.23
C TYR A 285 -11.95 -7.22 -15.19
N GLU A 286 -12.85 -6.35 -14.76
CA GLU A 286 -13.23 -5.14 -15.50
C GLU A 286 -12.78 -3.89 -14.72
N LEU A 287 -11.99 -3.03 -15.37
CA LEU A 287 -11.64 -1.72 -14.84
C LEU A 287 -12.57 -0.67 -15.44
N LYS A 288 -13.70 -0.42 -14.78
CA LYS A 288 -14.72 0.52 -15.25
C LYS A 288 -14.97 1.59 -14.20
N TRP A 289 -14.56 2.80 -14.51
CA TRP A 289 -14.92 3.99 -13.73
C TRP A 289 -16.34 4.40 -14.11
N ARG A 290 -17.14 4.74 -13.11
CA ARG A 290 -18.55 5.12 -13.28
C ARG A 290 -18.79 6.48 -12.65
N ASN A 291 -19.90 7.10 -13.00
CA ASN A 291 -20.35 8.27 -12.27
C ASN A 291 -20.65 7.91 -10.82
N PRO A 292 -20.32 8.79 -9.86
CA PRO A 292 -20.60 8.53 -8.46
C PRO A 292 -22.11 8.46 -8.18
N ASP A 293 -22.51 7.53 -7.33
CA ASP A 293 -23.82 7.51 -6.70
C ASP A 293 -23.84 8.52 -5.55
N LEU A 294 -24.36 9.72 -5.83
CA LEU A 294 -24.39 10.81 -4.86
C LEU A 294 -25.29 10.53 -3.67
N GLU A 295 -26.48 9.94 -3.91
CA GLU A 295 -27.48 9.69 -2.87
C GLU A 295 -26.95 8.61 -1.91
N GLY A 296 -26.48 7.48 -2.44
CA GLY A 296 -25.91 6.40 -1.63
C GLY A 296 -24.68 6.84 -0.85
N ALA A 297 -23.80 7.63 -1.46
CA ALA A 297 -22.60 8.14 -0.76
C ALA A 297 -22.94 9.14 0.35
N ILE A 298 -23.95 10.00 0.18
CA ILE A 298 -24.40 10.94 1.20
C ILE A 298 -25.03 10.19 2.36
N GLU A 299 -25.94 9.25 2.09
CA GLU A 299 -26.57 8.45 3.13
C GLU A 299 -25.52 7.68 3.93
N PHE A 300 -24.57 7.03 3.25
CA PHE A 300 -23.51 6.27 3.89
C PHE A 300 -22.56 7.15 4.70
N LEU A 301 -22.04 8.24 4.13
CA LEU A 301 -21.03 9.06 4.82
C LEU A 301 -21.64 10.06 5.80
N ALA A 302 -22.70 10.80 5.40
CA ALA A 302 -23.30 11.81 6.26
C ALA A 302 -24.38 11.23 7.18
N GLY A 303 -25.21 10.33 6.66
CA GLY A 303 -26.29 9.71 7.45
C GLY A 303 -25.78 8.71 8.49
N GLU A 304 -24.81 7.85 8.14
CA GLU A 304 -24.35 6.79 9.02
C GLU A 304 -23.05 7.11 9.78
N HIS A 305 -22.18 8.01 9.22
CA HIS A 305 -20.81 8.22 9.71
C HIS A 305 -20.44 9.67 10.03
N ASP A 306 -21.43 10.55 10.20
CA ASP A 306 -21.28 11.95 10.66
C ASP A 306 -20.38 12.83 9.77
N PHE A 307 -20.25 12.53 8.48
CA PHE A 307 -19.56 13.44 7.57
C PHE A 307 -20.45 14.65 7.26
N SER A 308 -19.83 15.80 7.00
CA SER A 308 -20.56 16.95 6.48
C SER A 308 -21.05 16.67 5.06
N GLU A 309 -22.36 16.74 4.85
CA GLU A 309 -23.01 16.52 3.55
C GLU A 309 -22.42 17.42 2.47
N ASP A 310 -22.27 18.74 2.73
CA ASP A 310 -21.67 19.69 1.80
C ASP A 310 -20.27 19.28 1.36
N ARG A 311 -19.46 18.76 2.28
CA ARG A 311 -18.08 18.31 1.98
C ARG A 311 -18.08 17.03 1.13
N VAL A 312 -19.01 16.12 1.39
CA VAL A 312 -19.18 14.90 0.60
C VAL A 312 -19.60 15.27 -0.82
N ILE A 313 -20.62 16.09 -0.99
CA ILE A 313 -21.11 16.57 -2.30
C ILE A 313 -19.96 17.27 -3.07
N ASN A 314 -19.25 18.17 -2.41
CA ASN A 314 -18.13 18.88 -3.04
C ASN A 314 -17.02 17.94 -3.49
N ALA A 315 -16.70 16.89 -2.73
CA ALA A 315 -15.70 15.90 -3.12
C ALA A 315 -16.18 15.06 -4.32
N LEU A 316 -17.42 14.55 -4.28
CA LEU A 316 -17.96 13.69 -5.33
C LEU A 316 -18.21 14.43 -6.66
N ASN A 317 -18.58 15.72 -6.61
CA ASN A 317 -18.72 16.53 -7.83
C ASN A 317 -17.44 16.66 -8.64
N LYS A 318 -16.28 16.49 -8.00
CA LYS A 318 -14.96 16.48 -8.68
C LYS A 318 -14.75 15.21 -9.51
N LEU A 319 -15.41 14.10 -9.15
CA LEU A 319 -15.32 12.82 -9.85
C LEU A 319 -16.04 12.84 -11.22
N LYS A 320 -17.01 13.72 -11.42
CA LYS A 320 -17.77 13.85 -12.69
C LYS A 320 -16.87 14.18 -13.90
N LYS A 321 -15.64 14.61 -13.68
CA LYS A 321 -14.67 14.87 -14.74
C LYS A 321 -14.09 13.60 -15.40
N LEU A 322 -14.27 12.43 -14.81
CA LEU A 322 -13.79 11.16 -15.37
C LEU A 322 -14.51 10.80 -16.69
N ASP A 323 -15.79 11.15 -16.80
CA ASP A 323 -16.65 10.80 -17.93
C ASP A 323 -16.37 11.61 -19.19
N THR A 324 -15.90 12.85 -19.04
CA THR A 324 -15.66 13.75 -20.17
C THR A 324 -14.41 13.39 -20.99
N SER A 325 -13.45 12.65 -20.42
CA SER A 325 -12.24 12.22 -21.13
C SER A 325 -12.47 10.95 -21.96
N GLN A 326 -13.45 10.13 -21.61
CA GLN A 326 -13.83 8.93 -22.36
C GLN A 326 -14.72 9.26 -23.58
N SER A 327 -15.60 10.27 -23.48
CA SER A 327 -16.49 10.68 -24.55
C SER A 327 -15.83 11.45 -25.69
N SER A 328 -14.58 11.93 -25.53
CA SER A 328 -13.88 12.66 -26.58
C SER A 328 -13.22 11.74 -27.63
N LEU A 329 -12.93 10.49 -27.29
CA LEU A 329 -12.32 9.50 -28.20
C LEU A 329 -13.37 8.77 -29.06
N GLU A 330 -14.58 8.54 -28.54
CA GLU A 330 -15.68 7.91 -29.30
C GLU A 330 -16.31 8.83 -30.36
N LYS A 331 -15.99 10.12 -30.36
CA LYS A 331 -16.47 11.08 -31.38
C LYS A 331 -15.61 11.14 -32.62
N TRP A 332 -14.52 10.39 -32.69
CA TRP A 332 -13.57 10.39 -33.83
C TRP A 332 -13.48 9.04 -34.56
N PHE A 333 -14.38 8.08 -34.27
CA PHE A 333 -14.54 6.84 -35.03
C PHE A 333 -15.94 6.67 -35.57
#